data_916813f3362395ac8c19248797fb4527
#
_entry.id   916813f3362395ac8c19248797fb4527
#
_cell.length_a   1.000
_cell.length_b   1.000
_cell.length_c   1.000
_cell.angle_alpha   90.00
_cell.angle_beta   90.00
_cell.angle_gamma   90.00
#
_symmetry.space_group_name_H-M   'P 1'
#
loop_
_entity.id
_entity.type
_entity.pdbx_description
1 polymer ?
#
loop_
_entity_poly.entity_id
_entity_poly.type
_entity_poly.pdbx_seq_one_letter_code
_entity_poly.pdbx_strand_id
1 'polypeptide(L)' 'MRTRLVSALSGLPHIYRAAVLLRDVQGLSTEEASAVPGVKPQTLKSRLHRGRLILREQLADFADGLAMRSAA' A
#
# COMPACT_ATOMS: atom_id res chain seq x y z
N MET A 1 -1.15 7.55 14.51
CA MET A 1 -1.01 7.49 13.07
C MET A 1 -0.25 6.29 12.58
N ARG A 2 0.96 6.13 13.07
CA ARG A 2 1.79 5.01 12.71
C ARG A 2 1.11 3.67 12.98
N THR A 3 0.44 3.57 14.13
CA THR A 3 -0.24 2.35 14.53
C THR A 3 -1.35 1.98 13.56
N ARG A 4 -2.10 2.98 13.09
CA ARG A 4 -3.19 2.73 12.16
C ARG A 4 -2.66 2.27 10.79
N LEU A 5 -1.56 2.87 10.34
CA LEU A 5 -0.95 2.45 9.08
C LEU A 5 -0.44 1.02 9.20
N VAL A 6 0.20 0.68 10.30
CA VAL A 6 0.69 -0.68 10.52
C VAL A 6 -0.47 -1.67 10.54
N SER A 7 -1.57 -1.34 11.22
CA SER A 7 -2.75 -2.19 11.26
C SER A 7 -3.34 -2.38 9.88
N ALA A 8 -3.43 -1.31 9.09
CA ALA A 8 -3.97 -1.38 7.74
C ALA A 8 -3.10 -2.26 6.85
N LEU A 9 -1.78 -2.11 6.95
CA LEU A 9 -0.86 -2.94 6.19
C LEU A 9 -0.98 -4.41 6.57
N SER A 10 -1.12 -4.68 7.87
CA SER A 10 -1.27 -6.05 8.35
C SER A 10 -2.54 -6.70 7.84
N GLY A 11 -3.58 -5.91 7.58
CA GLY A 11 -4.84 -6.41 7.05
C GLY A 11 -4.83 -6.70 5.56
N LEU A 12 -3.77 -6.30 4.85
CA LEU A 12 -3.67 -6.58 3.42
C LEU A 12 -3.33 -8.05 3.16
N PRO A 13 -3.85 -8.65 2.09
CA PRO A 13 -3.33 -9.91 1.62
C PRO A 13 -1.82 -9.81 1.40
N HIS A 14 -1.12 -10.90 1.67
CA HIS A 14 0.33 -10.93 1.63
C HIS A 14 0.93 -10.35 0.34
N ILE A 15 0.38 -10.74 -0.80
CA ILE A 15 0.93 -10.32 -2.10
C ILE A 15 0.78 -8.81 -2.32
N TYR A 16 -0.28 -8.21 -1.83
CA TYR A 16 -0.50 -6.77 -1.97
C TYR A 16 0.34 -6.00 -0.97
N ARG A 17 0.44 -6.51 0.26
CA ARG A 17 1.26 -5.89 1.27
C ARG A 17 2.72 -5.83 0.84
N ALA A 18 3.23 -6.92 0.28
CA ALA A 18 4.60 -6.97 -0.20
C ALA A 18 4.86 -5.91 -1.27
N ALA A 19 3.94 -5.76 -2.22
CA ALA A 19 4.09 -4.79 -3.28
C ALA A 19 4.17 -3.35 -2.73
N VAL A 20 3.29 -3.02 -1.79
CA VAL A 20 3.28 -1.70 -1.17
C VAL A 20 4.57 -1.46 -0.39
N LEU A 21 5.00 -2.44 0.39
CA LEU A 21 6.22 -2.29 1.20
C LEU A 21 7.45 -2.11 0.31
N LEU A 22 7.55 -2.88 -0.76
CA LEU A 22 8.72 -2.80 -1.64
C LEU A 22 8.79 -1.47 -2.39
N ARG A 23 7.66 -0.98 -2.87
CA ARG A 23 7.63 0.24 -3.67
C ARG A 23 7.53 1.51 -2.82
N ASP A 24 6.61 1.52 -1.89
CA ASP A 24 6.27 2.76 -1.17
C ASP A 24 7.09 2.96 0.10
N VAL A 25 7.52 1.89 0.74
CA VAL A 25 8.30 2.00 1.97
C VAL A 25 9.79 1.91 1.68
N GLN A 26 10.21 0.90 0.92
CA GLN A 26 11.62 0.69 0.60
C GLN A 26 12.10 1.49 -0.60
N GLY A 27 11.19 1.98 -1.42
CA GLY A 27 11.54 2.84 -2.54
C GLY A 27 12.19 2.13 -3.71
N LEU A 28 11.98 0.83 -3.86
CA LEU A 28 12.53 0.08 -4.98
C LEU A 28 11.84 0.47 -6.28
N SER A 29 12.55 0.34 -7.39
CA SER A 29 11.94 0.51 -8.71
C SER A 29 10.95 -0.63 -8.96
N THR A 30 10.11 -0.48 -9.98
CA THR A 30 9.16 -1.54 -10.33
C THR A 30 9.88 -2.84 -10.66
N GLU A 31 10.98 -2.74 -11.41
CA GLU A 31 11.77 -3.90 -11.80
C GLU A 31 12.40 -4.57 -10.57
N GLU A 32 12.97 -3.78 -9.69
CA GLU A 32 13.57 -4.30 -8.47
C GLU A 32 12.53 -4.93 -7.57
N ALA A 33 11.41 -4.26 -7.40
CA ALA A 33 10.35 -4.74 -6.53
C ALA A 33 9.72 -6.02 -7.05
N SER A 34 9.58 -6.15 -8.37
CA SER A 34 9.00 -7.35 -8.98
C SER A 34 9.94 -8.54 -8.90
N ALA A 35 11.23 -8.28 -8.88
CA ALA A 35 12.23 -9.36 -8.78
C ALA A 35 12.18 -10.08 -7.44
N VAL A 36 11.81 -9.38 -6.37
CA VAL A 36 11.77 -9.98 -5.04
C VAL A 36 10.76 -11.14 -4.96
N PRO A 37 9.49 -10.95 -5.36
CA PRO A 37 8.55 -12.08 -5.39
C PRO A 37 8.69 -12.93 -6.64
N GLY A 38 9.54 -12.54 -7.60
CA GLY A 38 9.72 -13.31 -8.82
C GLY A 38 8.56 -13.21 -9.80
N VAL A 39 7.95 -12.03 -9.91
CA VAL A 39 6.84 -11.81 -10.84
C VAL A 39 7.24 -10.77 -11.89
N LYS A 40 6.41 -10.66 -12.93
CA LYS A 40 6.62 -9.64 -13.95
C LYS A 40 6.34 -8.25 -13.40
N PRO A 41 7.01 -7.21 -13.90
CA PRO A 41 6.73 -5.84 -13.47
C PRO A 41 5.25 -5.45 -13.59
N GLN A 42 4.60 -5.92 -14.65
CA GLN A 42 3.17 -5.67 -14.84
C GLN A 42 2.35 -6.23 -13.69
N THR A 43 2.67 -7.44 -13.26
CA THR A 43 1.99 -8.08 -12.14
C THR A 43 2.20 -7.29 -10.85
N LEU A 44 3.43 -6.81 -10.64
CA LEU A 44 3.70 -6.01 -9.47
C LEU A 44 2.89 -4.71 -9.47
N LYS A 45 2.80 -4.05 -10.62
CA LYS A 45 2.00 -2.83 -10.74
C LYS A 45 0.55 -3.08 -10.38
N SER A 46 -0.02 -4.19 -10.84
CA SER A 46 -1.40 -4.55 -10.53
C SER A 46 -1.58 -4.79 -9.03
N ARG A 47 -0.66 -5.52 -8.42
CA ARG A 47 -0.69 -5.77 -6.98
C ARG A 47 -0.55 -4.49 -6.17
N LEU A 48 0.32 -3.60 -6.61
CA LEU A 48 0.53 -2.32 -5.95
C LEU A 48 -0.72 -1.46 -6.01
N HIS A 49 -1.34 -1.39 -7.19
CA HIS A 49 -2.57 -0.64 -7.37
C HIS A 49 -3.68 -1.16 -6.46
N ARG A 50 -3.86 -2.47 -6.43
CA ARG A 50 -4.89 -3.09 -5.60
C ARG A 50 -4.59 -2.87 -4.12
N GLY A 51 -3.33 -3.02 -3.72
CA GLY A 51 -2.94 -2.78 -2.34
C GLY A 51 -3.23 -1.37 -1.89
N ARG A 52 -2.92 -0.40 -2.74
CA ARG A 52 -3.20 1.01 -2.43
C ARG A 52 -4.69 1.28 -2.31
N LEU A 53 -5.50 0.66 -3.17
CA LEU A 53 -6.95 0.81 -3.09
C LEU A 53 -7.49 0.26 -1.78
N ILE A 54 -7.04 -0.92 -1.39
CA ILE A 54 -7.49 -1.55 -0.13
C ILE A 54 -7.07 -0.69 1.05
N LEU A 55 -5.84 -0.19 1.05
CA LEU A 55 -5.35 0.68 2.12
C LEU A 55 -6.20 1.94 2.22
N ARG A 56 -6.52 2.54 1.09
CA ARG A 56 -7.35 3.74 1.06
C ARG A 56 -8.70 3.46 1.71
N GLU A 57 -9.32 2.33 1.37
CA GLU A 57 -10.61 1.97 1.94
C GLU A 57 -10.51 1.73 3.44
N GLN A 58 -9.48 1.00 3.89
CA GLN A 58 -9.32 0.70 5.30
C GLN A 58 -9.01 1.93 6.14
N LEU A 59 -8.36 2.92 5.56
CA LEU A 59 -8.03 4.15 6.26
C LEU A 59 -9.08 5.23 6.07
N ALA A 60 -10.15 4.92 5.35
CA ALA A 60 -11.17 5.94 5.00
C ALA A 60 -11.75 6.61 6.23
N ASP A 61 -12.16 5.84 7.22
CA ASP A 61 -12.77 6.41 8.43
C ASP A 61 -11.80 7.34 9.15
N PHE A 62 -10.55 6.92 9.27
CA PHE A 62 -9.53 7.73 9.90
C PHE A 62 -9.18 8.92 9.03
N ALA A 63 -9.05 8.69 7.72
CA ALA A 63 -8.71 9.74 6.76
C ALA A 63 -9.81 10.79 6.66
N ASP A 64 -11.07 10.37 6.78
CA ASP A 64 -12.20 11.32 6.74
C ASP A 64 -12.07 12.36 7.86
N GLY A 65 -11.74 11.93 9.06
CA GLY A 65 -11.53 12.86 10.15
C GLY A 65 -10.38 13.81 9.91
N LEU A 66 -9.29 13.30 9.35
CA LEU A 66 -8.13 14.12 9.05
C LEU A 66 -8.37 15.00 7.82
N ALA A 67 -9.04 14.45 6.82
CA ALA A 67 -9.31 15.20 5.60
C ALA A 67 -10.20 16.42 5.86
N MET A 68 -11.17 16.26 6.74
CA MET A 68 -12.03 17.39 7.09
C MET A 68 -11.26 18.51 7.73
N ARG A 69 -10.28 18.18 8.55
CA ARG A 69 -9.42 19.20 9.16
C ARG A 69 -8.49 19.81 8.12
N SER A 70 -7.95 18.98 7.25
CA SER A 70 -7.02 19.45 6.24
C SER A 70 -7.69 20.33 5.21
N ALA A 71 -8.92 19.97 4.86
CA ALA A 71 -9.68 20.76 3.87
C ALA A 71 -10.10 22.10 4.43
N ALA A 72 -10.23 22.18 5.72
CA ALA A 72 -10.58 23.44 6.36
C ALA A 72 -9.39 24.38 6.37
#